data_1cfb0426608ed49bad8e0ee40a22f61e
#
_entry.id   1cfb0426608ed49bad8e0ee40a22f61e
#
_cell.length_a   1.000
_cell.length_b   1.000
_cell.length_c   1.000
_cell.angle_alpha   90.00
_cell.angle_beta   90.00
_cell.angle_gamma   90.00
#
_symmetry.space_group_name_H-M   'P 1'
#
loop_
_entity.id
_entity.type
_entity.pdbx_description
1 polymer ?
#
loop_
_entity_poly.entity_id
_entity_poly.type
_entity_poly.pdbx_seq_one_letter_code
_entity_poly.pdbx_strand_id
1 'polypeptide(L)'
;KGRRNLDKWELGKIALKLRPEIEARAKANQGARTDLSATLPEGSAPVDTRKKLAASVGLGERTMGKVMQIDEHAPAAVKEALDKKELSVNQGYQITRQVQDLPEDEQGQAALDLVELEKAKKEIREKDAEIDRQSKIAGVFCKAYEKAVLLTPTEENVRIWVKCTRMTREEMEDTIKESRELAGVFTSIAGLMEHLLPERGTL
;
A
#
# COMPACT_ATOMS: atom_id res chain seq x y z
N LYS A 1 20.34 -5.58 15.53
CA LYS A 1 20.40 -6.21 14.19
C LYS A 1 19.02 -6.08 13.58
N GLY A 2 18.83 -5.13 12.63
CA GLY A 2 17.56 -4.94 11.95
C GLY A 2 17.25 -6.16 11.08
N ARG A 3 16.09 -6.77 11.29
CA ARG A 3 15.57 -7.79 10.36
C ARG A 3 15.25 -7.07 9.05
N ARG A 4 15.89 -7.45 7.95
CA ARG A 4 15.48 -7.01 6.61
C ARG A 4 14.10 -7.60 6.36
N ASN A 5 13.09 -6.77 6.22
CA ASN A 5 11.77 -7.19 5.75
C ASN A 5 11.89 -7.46 4.25
N LEU A 6 12.14 -8.72 3.90
CA LEU A 6 12.13 -9.19 2.52
C LEU A 6 10.70 -9.17 1.99
N ASP A 7 10.52 -8.72 0.76
CA ASP A 7 9.21 -8.80 0.11
C ASP A 7 8.90 -10.23 -0.39
N LYS A 8 7.68 -10.43 -0.89
CA LYS A 8 7.23 -11.75 -1.34
C LYS A 8 8.02 -12.27 -2.55
N TRP A 9 8.52 -11.38 -3.40
CA TRP A 9 9.34 -11.74 -4.54
C TRP A 9 10.74 -12.17 -4.12
N GLU A 10 11.39 -11.40 -3.23
CA GLU A 10 12.69 -11.72 -2.66
C GLU A 10 12.66 -13.06 -1.91
N LEU A 11 11.63 -13.29 -1.08
CA LEU A 11 11.41 -14.56 -0.40
C LEU A 11 11.23 -15.71 -1.41
N GLY A 12 10.46 -15.48 -2.46
CA GLY A 12 10.27 -16.45 -3.54
C GLY A 12 11.57 -16.82 -4.24
N LYS A 13 12.40 -15.85 -4.59
CA LYS A 13 13.74 -16.10 -5.18
C LYS A 13 14.64 -16.92 -4.26
N ILE A 14 14.58 -16.70 -2.95
CA ILE A 14 15.33 -17.50 -1.97
C ILE A 14 14.83 -18.95 -1.99
N ALA A 15 13.49 -19.14 -1.97
CA ALA A 15 12.90 -20.48 -2.04
C ALA A 15 13.27 -21.21 -3.33
N LEU A 16 13.31 -20.53 -4.47
CA LEU A 16 13.67 -21.13 -5.77
C LEU A 16 15.09 -21.67 -5.79
N LYS A 17 16.02 -21.14 -5.00
CA LYS A 17 17.37 -21.70 -4.87
C LYS A 17 17.37 -23.12 -4.27
N LEU A 18 16.35 -23.46 -3.48
CA LEU A 18 16.17 -24.81 -2.89
C LEU A 18 15.43 -25.76 -3.83
N ARG A 19 14.89 -25.25 -4.95
CA ARG A 19 14.09 -26.02 -5.89
C ARG A 19 14.80 -27.30 -6.40
N PRO A 20 16.08 -27.25 -6.85
CA PRO A 20 16.76 -28.45 -7.37
C PRO A 20 16.84 -29.57 -6.33
N GLU A 21 17.10 -29.25 -5.06
CA GLU A 21 17.21 -30.24 -4.00
C GLU A 21 15.84 -30.88 -3.68
N ILE A 22 14.78 -30.07 -3.65
CA ILE A 22 13.42 -30.55 -3.36
C ILE A 22 12.91 -31.41 -4.53
N GLU A 23 13.19 -31.02 -5.77
CA GLU A 23 12.82 -31.78 -6.96
C GLU A 23 13.60 -33.11 -7.04
N ALA A 24 14.90 -33.12 -6.68
CA ALA A 24 15.66 -34.34 -6.59
C ALA A 24 15.08 -35.34 -5.58
N ARG A 25 14.66 -34.85 -4.41
CA ARG A 25 13.95 -35.66 -3.41
C ARG A 25 12.58 -36.12 -3.91
N ALA A 26 11.84 -35.27 -4.60
CA ALA A 26 10.55 -35.62 -5.18
C ALA A 26 10.70 -36.73 -6.20
N LYS A 27 11.72 -36.69 -7.09
CA LYS A 27 12.03 -37.74 -8.06
C LYS A 27 12.47 -39.04 -7.40
N ALA A 28 13.31 -38.96 -6.35
CA ALA A 28 13.73 -40.13 -5.60
C ALA A 28 12.55 -40.88 -4.93
N ASN A 29 11.53 -40.11 -4.52
CA ASN A 29 10.33 -40.68 -3.90
C ASN A 29 9.22 -41.00 -4.94
N GLN A 30 9.43 -40.69 -6.21
CA GLN A 30 8.49 -40.98 -7.28
C GLN A 30 8.47 -42.48 -7.57
N GLY A 31 7.33 -43.13 -7.40
CA GLY A 31 7.21 -44.58 -7.56
C GLY A 31 7.24 -45.36 -6.26
N ALA A 32 7.45 -44.75 -5.10
CA ALA A 32 7.23 -45.37 -3.82
C ALA A 32 5.72 -45.75 -3.68
N ARG A 33 5.43 -47.02 -3.54
CA ARG A 33 4.06 -47.53 -3.42
C ARG A 33 3.47 -47.04 -2.10
N THR A 34 2.36 -46.31 -2.17
CA THR A 34 1.65 -45.75 -1.00
C THR A 34 0.86 -46.81 -0.24
N ASP A 35 0.63 -47.97 -0.84
CA ASP A 35 -0.03 -49.12 -0.23
C ASP A 35 0.83 -49.86 0.83
N LEU A 36 2.16 -49.57 0.86
CA LEU A 36 3.11 -50.11 1.83
C LEU A 36 3.54 -49.07 2.90
N SER A 37 2.71 -48.10 3.18
CA SER A 37 3.02 -46.96 4.08
C SER A 37 3.44 -47.37 5.51
N ALA A 38 3.12 -48.60 5.95
CA ALA A 38 3.51 -49.11 7.29
C ALA A 38 5.00 -49.49 7.40
N THR A 39 5.74 -49.60 6.28
CA THR A 39 7.12 -50.11 6.24
C THR A 39 8.13 -49.14 5.59
N LEU A 40 7.69 -47.97 5.13
CA LEU A 40 8.57 -47.00 4.51
C LEU A 40 9.25 -46.11 5.56
N PRO A 41 10.58 -45.82 5.43
CA PRO A 41 11.28 -44.87 6.30
C PRO A 41 10.62 -43.51 6.25
N GLU A 42 10.61 -42.79 7.38
CA GLU A 42 10.17 -41.39 7.43
C GLU A 42 10.91 -40.58 6.35
N GLY A 43 10.15 -40.03 5.38
CA GLY A 43 10.70 -39.25 4.26
C GLY A 43 10.36 -39.79 2.87
N SER A 44 9.75 -40.99 2.75
CA SER A 44 9.36 -41.59 1.45
C SER A 44 8.00 -41.11 0.93
N ALA A 45 7.29 -40.25 1.65
CA ALA A 45 6.00 -39.71 1.21
C ALA A 45 6.14 -38.83 -0.05
N PRO A 46 5.11 -38.74 -0.92
CA PRO A 46 5.10 -37.85 -2.08
C PRO A 46 5.41 -36.41 -1.68
N VAL A 47 6.36 -35.82 -2.35
CA VAL A 47 6.80 -34.46 -2.06
C VAL A 47 6.12 -33.47 -2.99
N ASP A 48 5.24 -32.62 -2.46
CA ASP A 48 4.74 -31.46 -3.17
C ASP A 48 5.81 -30.35 -3.11
N THR A 49 6.52 -30.17 -4.24
CA THR A 49 7.61 -29.19 -4.39
C THR A 49 7.14 -27.79 -4.07
N ARG A 50 5.98 -27.37 -4.59
CA ARG A 50 5.44 -26.01 -4.36
C ARG A 50 5.12 -25.78 -2.89
N LYS A 51 4.50 -26.73 -2.22
CA LYS A 51 4.18 -26.66 -0.80
C LYS A 51 5.43 -26.57 0.08
N LYS A 52 6.45 -27.37 -0.22
CA LYS A 52 7.72 -27.34 0.53
C LYS A 52 8.49 -26.03 0.29
N LEU A 53 8.55 -25.51 -0.93
CA LEU A 53 9.14 -24.22 -1.24
C LEU A 53 8.42 -23.08 -0.52
N ALA A 54 7.08 -23.09 -0.53
CA ALA A 54 6.29 -22.08 0.17
C ALA A 54 6.56 -22.11 1.68
N ALA A 55 6.57 -23.28 2.28
CA ALA A 55 6.81 -23.47 3.71
C ALA A 55 8.22 -23.03 4.15
N SER A 56 9.25 -23.24 3.31
CA SER A 56 10.65 -22.90 3.65
C SER A 56 10.87 -21.40 3.89
N VAL A 57 10.04 -20.54 3.30
CA VAL A 57 10.16 -19.07 3.40
C VAL A 57 8.93 -18.41 4.00
N GLY A 58 7.95 -19.17 4.45
CA GLY A 58 6.71 -18.64 5.04
C GLY A 58 5.76 -17.98 4.05
N LEU A 59 5.83 -18.34 2.76
CA LEU A 59 4.88 -17.91 1.74
C LEU A 59 3.68 -18.85 1.65
N GLY A 60 2.53 -18.32 1.23
CA GLY A 60 1.39 -19.18 0.85
C GLY A 60 1.66 -19.93 -0.46
N GLU A 61 1.19 -21.16 -0.59
CA GLU A 61 1.36 -22.01 -1.77
C GLU A 61 0.92 -21.33 -3.08
N ARG A 62 -0.19 -20.59 -3.03
CA ARG A 62 -0.70 -19.81 -4.20
C ARG A 62 0.29 -18.73 -4.64
N THR A 63 0.92 -18.03 -3.68
CA THR A 63 1.91 -17.01 -3.96
C THR A 63 3.17 -17.64 -4.55
N MET A 64 3.62 -18.76 -3.96
CA MET A 64 4.78 -19.49 -4.47
C MET A 64 4.55 -19.99 -5.90
N GLY A 65 3.35 -20.50 -6.21
CA GLY A 65 2.98 -20.88 -7.57
C GLY A 65 3.09 -19.73 -8.58
N LYS A 66 2.69 -18.50 -8.19
CA LYS A 66 2.85 -17.32 -9.03
C LYS A 66 4.33 -16.95 -9.22
N VAL A 67 5.13 -17.02 -8.15
CA VAL A 67 6.57 -16.77 -8.23
C VAL A 67 7.26 -17.75 -9.18
N MET A 68 6.93 -19.03 -9.11
CA MET A 68 7.46 -20.04 -10.02
C MET A 68 7.09 -19.74 -11.48
N GLN A 69 5.85 -19.39 -11.75
CA GLN A 69 5.42 -19.04 -13.11
C GLN A 69 6.11 -17.78 -13.65
N ILE A 70 6.30 -16.75 -12.81
CA ILE A 70 7.07 -15.57 -13.18
C ILE A 70 8.51 -15.94 -13.48
N ASP A 71 9.13 -16.77 -12.64
CA ASP A 71 10.53 -17.18 -12.84
C ASP A 71 10.72 -17.95 -14.16
N GLU A 72 9.78 -18.82 -14.51
CA GLU A 72 9.83 -19.67 -15.72
C GLU A 72 9.50 -18.91 -17.01
N HIS A 73 8.47 -18.02 -16.96
CA HIS A 73 7.87 -17.50 -18.19
C HIS A 73 7.89 -15.98 -18.33
N ALA A 74 8.25 -15.23 -17.29
CA ALA A 74 8.20 -13.78 -17.37
C ALA A 74 9.37 -13.23 -18.21
N PRO A 75 9.11 -12.24 -19.09
CA PRO A 75 10.13 -11.45 -19.73
C PRO A 75 11.04 -10.73 -18.72
N ALA A 76 12.26 -10.40 -19.11
CA ALA A 76 13.26 -9.75 -18.25
C ALA A 76 12.72 -8.45 -17.63
N ALA A 77 11.97 -7.65 -18.40
CA ALA A 77 11.38 -6.40 -17.95
C ALA A 77 10.47 -6.57 -16.71
N VAL A 78 9.67 -7.65 -16.64
CA VAL A 78 8.79 -7.93 -15.49
C VAL A 78 9.63 -8.31 -14.27
N LYS A 79 10.66 -9.13 -14.45
CA LYS A 79 11.56 -9.56 -13.35
C LYS A 79 12.33 -8.37 -12.77
N GLU A 80 12.83 -7.48 -13.64
CA GLU A 80 13.50 -6.24 -13.22
C GLU A 80 12.58 -5.30 -12.44
N ALA A 81 11.33 -5.12 -12.90
CA ALA A 81 10.34 -4.29 -12.22
C ALA A 81 9.96 -4.85 -10.83
N LEU A 82 9.91 -6.18 -10.70
CA LEU A 82 9.74 -6.84 -9.41
C LEU A 82 10.96 -6.65 -8.48
N ASP A 83 12.17 -6.72 -9.02
CA ASP A 83 13.41 -6.50 -8.27
C ASP A 83 13.53 -5.06 -7.77
N LYS A 84 13.05 -4.10 -8.56
CA LYS A 84 12.95 -2.67 -8.19
C LYS A 84 11.77 -2.34 -7.27
N LYS A 85 10.92 -3.33 -6.93
CA LYS A 85 9.69 -3.17 -6.13
C LYS A 85 8.65 -2.23 -6.76
N GLU A 86 8.70 -2.09 -8.06
CA GLU A 86 7.76 -1.31 -8.86
C GLU A 86 6.44 -2.07 -9.07
N LEU A 87 6.53 -3.41 -9.10
CA LEU A 87 5.39 -4.33 -9.21
C LEU A 87 5.27 -5.24 -7.99
N SER A 88 4.06 -5.62 -7.67
CA SER A 88 3.78 -6.74 -6.75
C SER A 88 3.84 -8.08 -7.51
N VAL A 89 4.07 -9.19 -6.78
CA VAL A 89 4.04 -10.55 -7.36
C VAL A 89 2.74 -10.83 -8.11
N ASN A 90 1.61 -10.26 -7.66
CA ASN A 90 0.34 -10.45 -8.33
C ASN A 90 0.27 -9.72 -9.69
N GLN A 91 0.76 -8.49 -9.75
CA GLN A 91 0.84 -7.71 -11.00
C GLN A 91 1.83 -8.36 -11.97
N GLY A 92 3.03 -8.73 -11.50
CA GLY A 92 4.00 -9.44 -12.32
C GLY A 92 3.44 -10.74 -12.93
N TYR A 93 2.70 -11.52 -12.13
CA TYR A 93 2.02 -12.72 -12.62
C TYR A 93 0.94 -12.42 -13.68
N GLN A 94 0.15 -11.37 -13.48
CA GLN A 94 -0.87 -10.96 -14.46
C GLN A 94 -0.24 -10.53 -15.79
N ILE A 95 0.81 -9.71 -15.74
CA ILE A 95 1.55 -9.29 -16.93
C ILE A 95 2.14 -10.51 -17.64
N THR A 96 2.81 -11.41 -16.90
CA THR A 96 3.40 -12.64 -17.47
C THR A 96 2.35 -13.45 -18.22
N ARG A 97 1.15 -13.62 -17.65
CA ARG A 97 0.07 -14.34 -18.33
C ARG A 97 -0.44 -13.65 -19.58
N GLN A 98 -0.54 -12.32 -19.55
CA GLN A 98 -1.03 -11.55 -20.71
C GLN A 98 -0.06 -11.60 -21.90
N VAL A 99 1.25 -11.59 -21.62
CA VAL A 99 2.25 -11.61 -22.69
C VAL A 99 2.61 -13.02 -23.15
N GLN A 100 2.33 -14.05 -22.36
CA GLN A 100 2.69 -15.44 -22.68
C GLN A 100 1.99 -15.96 -23.95
N ASP A 101 0.81 -15.43 -24.27
CA ASP A 101 0.02 -15.81 -25.45
C ASP A 101 0.43 -15.05 -26.71
N LEU A 102 1.38 -14.09 -26.61
CA LEU A 102 1.91 -13.31 -27.73
C LEU A 102 3.12 -14.01 -28.39
N PRO A 103 3.41 -13.69 -29.67
CA PRO A 103 4.66 -14.13 -30.30
C PRO A 103 5.89 -13.69 -29.50
N GLU A 104 6.96 -14.52 -29.48
CA GLU A 104 8.16 -14.27 -28.65
C GLU A 104 8.83 -12.91 -28.92
N ASP A 105 8.83 -12.44 -30.17
CA ASP A 105 9.37 -11.15 -30.58
C ASP A 105 8.56 -9.95 -30.04
N GLU A 106 7.26 -10.12 -29.78
CA GLU A 106 6.40 -9.09 -29.24
C GLU A 106 6.32 -9.07 -27.70
N GLN A 107 6.60 -10.21 -27.04
CA GLN A 107 6.46 -10.35 -25.58
C GLN A 107 7.28 -9.32 -24.80
N GLY A 108 8.49 -9.02 -25.26
CA GLY A 108 9.39 -8.08 -24.58
C GLY A 108 8.83 -6.66 -24.55
N GLN A 109 8.37 -6.15 -25.69
CA GLN A 109 7.81 -4.79 -25.78
C GLN A 109 6.48 -4.69 -25.07
N ALA A 110 5.58 -5.65 -25.27
CA ALA A 110 4.29 -5.69 -24.59
C ALA A 110 4.45 -5.73 -23.05
N ALA A 111 5.46 -6.45 -22.55
CA ALA A 111 5.76 -6.47 -21.12
C ALA A 111 6.24 -5.12 -20.60
N LEU A 112 7.07 -4.40 -21.33
CA LEU A 112 7.50 -3.04 -20.98
C LEU A 112 6.32 -2.08 -20.89
N ASP A 113 5.47 -2.07 -21.92
CA ASP A 113 4.31 -1.19 -21.97
C ASP A 113 3.33 -1.46 -20.80
N LEU A 114 3.11 -2.74 -20.47
CA LEU A 114 2.27 -3.12 -19.32
C LEU A 114 2.89 -2.75 -17.98
N VAL A 115 4.20 -2.86 -17.84
CA VAL A 115 4.92 -2.42 -16.62
C VAL A 115 4.78 -0.91 -16.44
N GLU A 116 4.96 -0.12 -17.51
CA GLU A 116 4.79 1.34 -17.46
C GLU A 116 3.33 1.72 -17.13
N LEU A 117 2.36 1.03 -17.71
CA LEU A 117 0.95 1.23 -17.41
C LEU A 117 0.64 0.98 -15.93
N GLU A 118 1.18 -0.08 -15.33
CA GLU A 118 0.96 -0.36 -13.90
C GLU A 118 1.65 0.67 -12.99
N LYS A 119 2.81 1.20 -13.38
CA LYS A 119 3.47 2.32 -12.69
C LYS A 119 2.60 3.58 -12.74
N ALA A 120 2.13 3.96 -13.93
CA ALA A 120 1.26 5.12 -14.09
C ALA A 120 -0.04 5.00 -13.26
N LYS A 121 -0.67 3.82 -13.26
CA LYS A 121 -1.84 3.55 -12.41
C LYS A 121 -1.54 3.70 -10.91
N LYS A 122 -0.35 3.30 -10.47
CA LYS A 122 0.07 3.45 -9.08
C LYS A 122 0.23 4.93 -8.72
N GLU A 123 0.92 5.71 -9.56
CA GLU A 123 1.08 7.14 -9.36
C GLU A 123 -0.25 7.90 -9.32
N ILE A 124 -1.18 7.56 -10.22
CA ILE A 124 -2.53 8.14 -10.22
C ILE A 124 -3.23 7.86 -8.90
N ARG A 125 -3.21 6.61 -8.41
CA ARG A 125 -3.84 6.24 -7.13
C ARG A 125 -3.23 6.98 -5.94
N GLU A 126 -1.90 7.18 -5.95
CA GLU A 126 -1.21 7.92 -4.89
C GLU A 126 -1.60 9.40 -4.90
N LYS A 127 -1.70 10.01 -6.10
CA LYS A 127 -2.17 11.39 -6.27
C LYS A 127 -3.64 11.55 -5.86
N ASP A 128 -4.51 10.63 -6.28
CA ASP A 128 -5.93 10.65 -5.91
C ASP A 128 -6.11 10.53 -4.39
N ALA A 129 -5.34 9.65 -3.74
CA ALA A 129 -5.37 9.52 -2.28
C ALA A 129 -4.89 10.80 -1.56
N GLU A 130 -3.91 11.50 -2.11
CA GLU A 130 -3.45 12.78 -1.57
C GLU A 130 -4.47 13.88 -1.77
N ILE A 131 -5.08 13.98 -2.95
CA ILE A 131 -6.18 14.93 -3.23
C ILE A 131 -7.36 14.68 -2.28
N ASP A 132 -7.75 13.42 -2.06
CA ASP A 132 -8.83 13.07 -1.12
C ASP A 132 -8.48 13.48 0.32
N ARG A 133 -7.23 13.28 0.74
CA ARG A 133 -6.74 13.74 2.05
C ARG A 133 -6.82 15.25 2.20
N GLN A 134 -6.32 16.00 1.21
CA GLN A 134 -6.35 17.47 1.21
C GLN A 134 -7.78 18.01 1.19
N SER A 135 -8.66 17.39 0.40
CA SER A 135 -10.07 17.76 0.34
C SER A 135 -10.78 17.56 1.69
N LYS A 136 -10.48 16.46 2.41
CA LYS A 136 -11.03 16.24 3.75
C LYS A 136 -10.55 17.28 4.75
N ILE A 137 -9.26 17.64 4.71
CA ILE A 137 -8.70 18.71 5.56
C ILE A 137 -9.39 20.04 5.25
N ALA A 138 -9.47 20.42 3.98
CA ALA A 138 -10.15 21.64 3.55
C ALA A 138 -11.63 21.68 4.01
N GLY A 139 -12.34 20.54 3.91
CA GLY A 139 -13.72 20.43 4.37
C GLY A 139 -13.89 20.66 5.89
N VAL A 140 -12.91 20.23 6.70
CA VAL A 140 -12.91 20.50 8.15
C VAL A 140 -12.73 22.00 8.41
N PHE A 141 -11.80 22.66 7.71
CA PHE A 141 -11.59 24.11 7.85
C PHE A 141 -12.80 24.93 7.41
N CYS A 142 -13.42 24.58 6.26
CA CYS A 142 -14.62 25.26 5.79
C CYS A 142 -15.77 25.18 6.82
N LYS A 143 -16.04 23.99 7.37
CA LYS A 143 -17.08 23.81 8.40
C LYS A 143 -16.78 24.58 9.68
N ALA A 144 -15.51 24.64 10.11
CA ALA A 144 -15.11 25.40 11.28
C ALA A 144 -15.28 26.92 11.04
N TYR A 145 -14.89 27.39 9.84
CA TYR A 145 -15.06 28.78 9.45
C TYR A 145 -16.55 29.19 9.37
N GLU A 146 -17.38 28.38 8.70
CA GLU A 146 -18.84 28.62 8.64
C GLU A 146 -19.47 28.74 10.04
N LYS A 147 -19.09 27.85 10.95
CA LYS A 147 -19.55 27.93 12.35
C LYS A 147 -19.06 29.19 13.05
N ALA A 148 -17.81 29.57 12.84
CA ALA A 148 -17.23 30.79 13.42
C ALA A 148 -17.92 32.05 12.90
N VAL A 149 -18.24 32.11 11.60
CA VAL A 149 -18.95 33.23 10.97
C VAL A 149 -20.41 33.35 11.48
N LEU A 150 -21.10 32.22 11.62
CA LEU A 150 -22.47 32.19 12.17
C LEU A 150 -22.53 32.59 13.65
N LEU A 151 -21.42 32.45 14.36
CA LEU A 151 -21.27 32.83 15.77
C LEU A 151 -20.64 34.19 15.92
N THR A 152 -20.88 35.19 15.00
CA THR A 152 -20.36 36.56 15.19
C THR A 152 -20.81 37.05 16.58
N PRO A 153 -19.92 37.08 17.58
CA PRO A 153 -20.34 37.35 18.94
C PRO A 153 -20.63 38.83 19.12
N THR A 154 -21.89 39.20 19.26
CA THR A 154 -22.21 40.49 19.82
C THR A 154 -22.08 40.44 21.32
N GLU A 155 -21.78 41.56 21.98
CA GLU A 155 -21.67 41.62 23.44
C GLU A 155 -22.97 41.11 24.13
N GLU A 156 -24.10 41.38 23.52
CA GLU A 156 -25.43 40.93 23.99
C GLU A 156 -25.56 39.40 23.94
N ASN A 157 -25.15 38.78 22.79
CA ASN A 157 -25.23 37.33 22.64
C ASN A 157 -24.25 36.61 23.59
N VAL A 158 -23.07 37.15 23.84
CA VAL A 158 -22.11 36.61 24.80
C VAL A 158 -22.65 36.70 26.23
N ARG A 159 -23.27 37.84 26.60
CA ARG A 159 -23.91 38.01 27.93
C ARG A 159 -25.08 37.00 28.14
N ILE A 160 -25.92 36.79 27.12
CA ILE A 160 -26.99 35.80 27.15
C ILE A 160 -26.41 34.41 27.31
N TRP A 161 -25.42 34.07 26.55
CA TRP A 161 -24.76 32.75 26.58
C TRP A 161 -24.14 32.43 27.95
N VAL A 162 -23.35 33.36 28.50
CA VAL A 162 -22.75 33.21 29.83
C VAL A 162 -23.82 33.04 30.91
N LYS A 163 -24.93 33.81 30.82
CA LYS A 163 -26.05 33.72 31.73
C LYS A 163 -26.81 32.40 31.64
N CYS A 164 -27.03 31.90 30.40
CA CYS A 164 -27.75 30.66 30.15
C CYS A 164 -26.96 29.44 30.56
N THR A 165 -25.61 29.44 30.33
CA THR A 165 -24.72 28.33 30.67
C THR A 165 -24.34 28.32 32.14
N ARG A 166 -24.61 29.38 32.89
CA ARG A 166 -24.21 29.54 34.30
C ARG A 166 -22.73 29.31 34.54
N MET A 167 -21.91 29.74 33.58
CA MET A 167 -20.43 29.58 33.67
C MET A 167 -19.91 30.19 34.96
N THR A 168 -19.03 29.45 35.59
CA THR A 168 -18.18 29.94 36.68
C THR A 168 -17.13 30.89 36.15
N ARG A 169 -16.47 31.63 37.01
CA ARG A 169 -15.35 32.51 36.60
C ARG A 169 -14.22 31.73 35.98
N GLU A 170 -13.87 30.57 36.51
CA GLU A 170 -12.81 29.70 36.05
C GLU A 170 -13.12 29.18 34.62
N GLU A 171 -14.32 28.67 34.39
CA GLU A 171 -14.78 28.24 33.06
C GLU A 171 -14.79 29.38 32.02
N MET A 172 -15.06 30.62 32.45
CA MET A 172 -14.97 31.78 31.57
C MET A 172 -13.50 32.10 31.22
N GLU A 173 -12.59 32.03 32.17
CA GLU A 173 -11.16 32.25 31.96
C GLU A 173 -10.60 31.21 31.00
N ASP A 174 -10.94 29.94 31.14
CA ASP A 174 -10.57 28.85 30.24
C ASP A 174 -11.15 29.06 28.83
N THR A 175 -12.42 29.40 28.71
CA THR A 175 -13.08 29.69 27.44
C THR A 175 -12.41 30.86 26.71
N ILE A 176 -12.01 31.92 27.44
CA ILE A 176 -11.27 33.05 26.87
C ILE A 176 -9.91 32.60 26.34
N LYS A 177 -9.22 31.74 27.06
CA LYS A 177 -7.92 31.21 26.64
C LYS A 177 -8.07 30.38 25.35
N GLU A 178 -8.97 29.43 25.33
CA GLU A 178 -9.27 28.60 24.15
C GLU A 178 -9.70 29.44 22.94
N SER A 179 -10.52 30.48 23.14
CA SER A 179 -10.95 31.40 22.08
C SER A 179 -9.79 32.18 21.49
N ARG A 180 -8.82 32.59 22.33
CA ARG A 180 -7.59 33.27 21.87
C ARG A 180 -6.65 32.34 21.08
N GLU A 181 -6.53 31.10 21.53
CA GLU A 181 -5.77 30.07 20.81
C GLU A 181 -6.35 29.80 19.43
N LEU A 182 -7.69 29.65 19.32
CA LEU A 182 -8.41 29.51 18.08
C LEU A 182 -8.23 30.75 17.15
N ALA A 183 -8.33 31.96 17.71
CA ALA A 183 -8.09 33.18 16.95
C ALA A 183 -6.66 33.24 16.38
N GLY A 184 -5.66 32.77 17.13
CA GLY A 184 -4.29 32.61 16.68
C GLY A 184 -4.16 31.65 15.49
N VAL A 185 -4.88 30.53 15.53
CA VAL A 185 -4.92 29.56 14.42
C VAL A 185 -5.52 30.20 13.16
N PHE A 186 -6.67 30.90 13.29
CA PHE A 186 -7.31 31.57 12.13
C PHE A 186 -6.42 32.69 11.57
N THR A 187 -5.72 33.43 12.41
CA THR A 187 -4.77 34.46 11.96
C THR A 187 -3.61 33.84 11.17
N SER A 188 -3.09 32.69 11.63
CA SER A 188 -2.02 31.96 10.94
C SER A 188 -2.49 31.44 9.59
N ILE A 189 -3.72 30.92 9.51
CA ILE A 189 -4.32 30.47 8.24
C ILE A 189 -4.48 31.65 7.29
N ALA A 190 -4.97 32.78 7.74
CA ALA A 190 -5.13 33.98 6.91
C ALA A 190 -3.78 34.42 6.34
N GLY A 191 -2.73 34.46 7.15
CA GLY A 191 -1.38 34.81 6.70
C GLY A 191 -0.83 33.82 5.66
N LEU A 192 -1.07 32.52 5.83
CA LEU A 192 -0.69 31.52 4.83
C LEU A 192 -1.49 31.70 3.52
N MET A 193 -2.77 32.01 3.60
CA MET A 193 -3.60 32.25 2.42
C MET A 193 -3.14 33.50 1.65
N GLU A 194 -2.73 34.56 2.36
CA GLU A 194 -2.17 35.78 1.74
C GLU A 194 -0.90 35.47 0.96
N HIS A 195 -0.02 34.60 1.47
CA HIS A 195 1.19 34.16 0.75
C HIS A 195 0.90 33.28 -0.47
N LEU A 196 -0.24 32.62 -0.50
CA LEU A 196 -0.67 31.76 -1.62
C LEU A 196 -1.49 32.51 -2.68
N LEU A 197 -1.87 33.77 -2.40
CA LEU A 197 -2.53 34.59 -3.42
C LEU A 197 -1.56 34.87 -4.56
N PRO A 198 -1.88 34.54 -5.82
CA PRO A 198 -1.04 34.91 -6.94
C PRO A 198 -0.93 36.43 -7.01
N GLU A 199 0.28 36.94 -7.30
CA GLU A 199 0.48 38.34 -7.57
C GLU A 199 -0.53 38.78 -8.64
N ARG A 200 -1.22 39.90 -8.40
CA ARG A 200 -2.24 40.44 -9.31
C ARG A 200 -1.65 40.61 -10.71
N GLY A 201 -1.87 39.63 -11.57
CA GLY A 201 -1.40 39.66 -12.95
C GLY A 201 -1.22 38.34 -13.68
N THR A 202 -1.43 37.20 -13.02
CA THR A 202 -1.25 35.85 -13.62
C THR A 202 -2.53 34.97 -13.54
N LEU A 203 -3.65 35.55 -13.98
CA LEU A 203 -4.85 34.75 -14.36
C LEU A 203 -5.17 35.04 -15.82
#